data_5cfadd4824b9ee2194dd383b21dbb7fb
#
_entry.id   5cfadd4824b9ee2194dd383b21dbb7fb
#
_cell.length_a   1.000
_cell.length_b   1.000
_cell.length_c   1.000
_cell.angle_alpha   90.00
_cell.angle_beta   90.00
_cell.angle_gamma   90.00
#
_symmetry.space_group_name_H-M   'P 1'
#
loop_
_entity.id
_entity.type
_entity.pdbx_description
1 polymer ?
#
loop_
_entity_poly.entity_id
_entity_poly.type
_entity_poly.pdbx_seq_one_letter_code
_entity_poly.pdbx_strand_id
1 'polypeptide(L)'
;MLAPIVLFVYNRLDCLQRTINSLKKNRLSRETDLYIFSDGPKNEKDLIIINTVRNYLDTITGFRKIERNYSSVNKGLASSIIEGVTLIIKKYGKVIVVEDDLIVSSN
;
A
#
# COMPACT_ATOMS: atom_id res chain seq x y z
N MET A 1 -11.00 17.89 3.15
CA MET A 1 -10.71 16.56 2.59
C MET A 1 -9.58 15.91 3.37
N LEU A 2 -9.73 14.66 3.74
CA LEU A 2 -8.69 13.91 4.44
C LEU A 2 -7.52 13.61 3.50
N ALA A 3 -6.30 13.57 4.06
CA ALA A 3 -5.14 13.16 3.30
C ALA A 3 -5.29 11.69 2.88
N PRO A 4 -5.03 11.35 1.62
CA PRO A 4 -5.05 9.96 1.21
C PRO A 4 -3.88 9.20 1.81
N ILE A 5 -4.05 7.89 1.94
CA ILE A 5 -2.98 6.99 2.37
C ILE A 5 -2.37 6.35 1.13
N VAL A 6 -1.05 6.38 1.04
CA VAL A 6 -0.31 5.66 0.01
C VAL A 6 0.44 4.52 0.70
N LEU A 7 0.13 3.30 0.31
CA LEU A 7 0.69 2.10 0.91
C LEU A 7 1.60 1.40 -0.10
N PHE A 8 2.86 1.21 0.28
CA PHE A 8 3.85 0.52 -0.53
C PHE A 8 4.01 -0.91 -0.04
N VAL A 9 3.85 -1.86 -0.95
CA VAL A 9 3.73 -3.29 -0.63
C VAL A 9 4.72 -4.09 -1.47
N TYR A 10 5.32 -5.12 -0.90
CA TYR A 10 6.16 -6.04 -1.65
C TYR A 10 5.79 -7.51 -1.36
N ASN A 11 6.49 -8.18 -0.43
CA ASN A 11 6.36 -9.64 -0.27
C ASN A 11 6.08 -10.08 1.18
N ARG A 12 5.50 -9.24 2.02
CA ARG A 12 5.25 -9.54 3.43
C ARG A 12 3.77 -9.56 3.75
N LEU A 13 3.14 -10.70 3.52
CA LEU A 13 1.71 -10.84 3.71
C LEU A 13 1.28 -10.58 5.17
N ASP A 14 1.98 -11.16 6.14
CA ASP A 14 1.63 -11.02 7.55
C ASP A 14 1.76 -9.57 8.03
N CYS A 15 2.84 -8.90 7.66
CA CYS A 15 3.02 -7.48 7.98
C CYS A 15 1.94 -6.62 7.31
N LEU A 16 1.63 -6.91 6.05
CA LEU A 16 0.59 -6.20 5.31
C LEU A 16 -0.77 -6.37 5.97
N GLN A 17 -1.13 -7.58 6.38
CA GLN A 17 -2.40 -7.83 7.04
C GLN A 17 -2.53 -7.05 8.34
N ARG A 18 -1.46 -6.98 9.14
CA ARG A 18 -1.44 -6.18 10.36
C ARG A 18 -1.60 -4.70 10.07
N THR A 19 -0.92 -4.22 9.05
CA THR A 19 -0.99 -2.81 8.65
C THR A 19 -2.40 -2.45 8.20
N ILE A 20 -2.99 -3.24 7.32
CA ILE A 20 -4.37 -2.99 6.85
C ILE A 20 -5.36 -3.05 8.01
N ASN A 21 -5.24 -4.03 8.89
CA ASN A 21 -6.13 -4.13 10.05
C ASN A 21 -6.00 -2.91 10.97
N SER A 22 -4.77 -2.43 11.16
CA SER A 22 -4.51 -1.23 11.95
C SER A 22 -5.14 0.01 11.31
N LEU A 23 -5.00 0.16 10.01
CA LEU A 23 -5.59 1.29 9.28
C LEU A 23 -7.12 1.26 9.34
N LYS A 24 -7.71 0.07 9.22
CA LYS A 24 -9.17 -0.08 9.26
C LYS A 24 -9.77 0.19 10.64
N LYS A 25 -9.00 0.08 11.70
CA LYS A 25 -9.47 0.42 13.06
C LYS A 25 -9.70 1.91 13.22
N ASN A 26 -9.07 2.73 12.40
CA ASN A 26 -9.33 4.16 12.43
C ASN A 26 -10.73 4.39 11.87
N ARG A 27 -11.59 5.04 12.65
CA ARG A 27 -12.97 5.31 12.25
C ARG A 27 -13.08 6.20 11.01
N LEU A 28 -12.01 6.91 10.65
CA LEU A 28 -11.98 7.75 9.46
C LEU A 28 -11.59 6.97 8.21
N SER A 29 -11.30 5.67 8.33
CA SER A 29 -10.88 4.86 7.17
C SER A 29 -11.90 4.90 6.05
N ARG A 30 -13.19 4.86 6.37
CA ARG A 30 -14.27 4.89 5.36
C ARG A 30 -14.37 6.23 4.62
N GLU A 31 -13.72 7.27 5.13
CA GLU A 31 -13.67 8.58 4.51
C GLU A 31 -12.32 8.84 3.84
N THR A 32 -11.42 7.87 3.87
CA THR A 32 -10.05 8.00 3.39
C THR A 32 -9.84 7.21 2.11
N ASP A 33 -9.19 7.83 1.13
CA ASP A 33 -8.77 7.15 -0.09
C ASP A 33 -7.46 6.40 0.16
N LEU A 34 -7.41 5.15 -0.28
CA LEU A 34 -6.23 4.30 -0.16
C LEU A 34 -5.66 4.01 -1.54
N TYR A 35 -4.40 4.34 -1.74
CA TYR A 35 -3.65 4.03 -2.95
C TYR A 35 -2.59 3.00 -2.61
N ILE A 36 -2.64 1.86 -3.29
CA ILE A 36 -1.71 0.76 -3.07
C ILE A 36 -0.76 0.67 -4.26
N PHE A 37 0.54 0.60 -3.96
CA PHE A 37 1.57 0.38 -4.96
C PHE A 37 2.30 -0.91 -4.61
N SER A 38 2.10 -1.95 -5.42
CA SER A 38 2.74 -3.25 -5.26
C SER A 38 3.82 -3.39 -6.31
N ASP A 39 5.08 -3.39 -5.88
CA ASP A 39 6.22 -3.52 -6.78
C ASP A 39 6.31 -4.91 -7.38
N GLY A 40 6.94 -5.01 -8.54
CA GLY A 40 7.12 -6.29 -9.22
C GLY A 40 8.17 -7.17 -8.58
N PRO A 41 8.15 -8.49 -8.87
CA PRO A 41 9.08 -9.43 -8.26
C PRO A 41 10.51 -9.23 -8.73
N LYS A 42 11.47 -9.44 -7.83
CA LYS A 42 12.90 -9.45 -8.17
C LYS A 42 13.32 -10.78 -8.79
N ASN A 43 12.61 -11.87 -8.48
CA ASN A 43 12.92 -13.21 -8.93
C ASN A 43 11.67 -14.08 -8.87
N GLU A 44 11.81 -15.34 -9.31
CA GLU A 44 10.67 -16.27 -9.36
C GLU A 44 10.12 -16.64 -7.98
N LYS A 45 10.98 -16.69 -6.96
CA LYS A 45 10.55 -16.95 -5.59
C LYS A 45 9.59 -15.87 -5.12
N ASP A 46 9.93 -14.61 -5.36
CA ASP A 46 9.10 -13.49 -4.95
C ASP A 46 7.78 -13.46 -5.71
N LEU A 47 7.78 -13.93 -6.96
CA LEU A 47 6.56 -13.94 -7.78
C LEU A 47 5.41 -14.68 -7.09
N ILE A 48 5.69 -15.85 -6.53
CA ILE A 48 4.67 -16.65 -5.84
C ILE A 48 4.12 -15.89 -4.62
N ILE A 49 5.03 -15.32 -3.84
CA ILE A 49 4.65 -14.57 -2.62
C ILE A 49 3.87 -13.32 -2.98
N ILE A 50 4.33 -12.60 -4.01
CA ILE A 50 3.66 -11.38 -4.47
C ILE A 50 2.25 -11.68 -4.98
N ASN A 51 2.06 -12.79 -5.69
CA ASN A 51 0.74 -13.18 -6.13
C ASN A 51 -0.20 -13.44 -4.95
N THR A 52 0.29 -14.06 -3.88
CA THR A 52 -0.47 -14.28 -2.66
C THR A 52 -0.82 -12.94 -2.00
N VAL A 53 0.14 -12.03 -1.93
CA VAL A 53 -0.09 -10.68 -1.40
C VAL A 53 -1.16 -9.94 -2.21
N ARG A 54 -1.06 -9.98 -3.53
CA ARG A 54 -2.02 -9.30 -4.41
C ARG A 54 -3.41 -9.89 -4.34
N ASN A 55 -3.51 -11.21 -4.18
CA ASN A 55 -4.82 -11.86 -3.97
C ASN A 55 -5.47 -11.34 -2.68
N TYR A 56 -4.70 -11.16 -1.62
CA TYR A 56 -5.22 -10.55 -0.40
C TYR A 56 -5.63 -9.10 -0.62
N LEU A 57 -4.81 -8.30 -1.30
CA LEU A 57 -5.12 -6.91 -1.59
C LEU A 57 -6.42 -6.76 -2.39
N ASP A 58 -6.70 -7.70 -3.28
CA ASP A 58 -7.92 -7.66 -4.09
C ASP A 58 -9.19 -7.85 -3.25
N THR A 59 -9.06 -8.34 -2.02
CA THR A 59 -10.21 -8.60 -1.14
C THR A 59 -10.47 -7.49 -0.13
N ILE A 60 -9.55 -6.55 0.06
CA ILE A 60 -9.71 -5.56 1.12
C ILE A 60 -10.80 -4.54 0.80
N THR A 61 -11.47 -4.09 1.86
CA THR A 61 -12.52 -3.07 1.80
C THR A 61 -12.39 -2.18 3.03
N GLY A 62 -13.31 -1.24 3.21
CA GLY A 62 -13.35 -0.41 4.42
C GLY A 62 -12.76 0.97 4.25
N PHE A 63 -12.42 1.36 3.02
CA PHE A 63 -11.93 2.70 2.69
C PHE A 63 -12.92 3.36 1.72
N ARG A 64 -12.87 4.68 1.61
CA ARG A 64 -13.75 5.41 0.70
C ARG A 64 -13.50 4.99 -0.75
N LYS A 65 -12.23 4.85 -1.10
CA LYS A 65 -11.78 4.45 -2.43
C LYS A 65 -10.49 3.63 -2.26
N ILE A 66 -10.35 2.58 -3.04
CA ILE A 66 -9.11 1.80 -3.06
C ILE A 66 -8.63 1.71 -4.50
N GLU A 67 -7.45 2.25 -4.76
CA GLU A 67 -6.83 2.15 -6.07
C GLU A 67 -5.59 1.26 -5.95
N ARG A 68 -5.55 0.20 -6.75
CA ARG A 68 -4.49 -0.81 -6.73
C ARG A 68 -3.60 -0.67 -7.95
N ASN A 69 -2.33 -0.39 -7.71
CA ASN A 69 -1.34 -0.22 -8.77
C ASN A 69 -0.30 -1.33 -8.65
N TYR A 70 -0.38 -2.32 -9.54
CA TYR A 70 0.50 -3.49 -9.51
C TYR A 70 1.49 -3.38 -10.66
N SER A 71 2.79 -3.35 -10.33
CA SER A 71 3.84 -3.30 -11.34
C SER A 71 4.24 -4.70 -11.75
N SER A 72 4.45 -4.91 -13.06
CA SER A 72 4.96 -6.17 -13.58
C SER A 72 6.49 -6.26 -13.48
N VAL A 73 7.16 -5.13 -13.30
CA VAL A 73 8.61 -5.08 -13.19
C VAL A 73 9.00 -4.56 -11.82
N ASN A 74 10.20 -4.95 -11.35
CA ASN A 74 10.72 -4.46 -10.09
C ASN A 74 11.38 -3.10 -10.31
N LYS A 75 10.80 -2.07 -9.74
CA LYS A 75 11.31 -0.70 -9.82
C LYS A 75 12.22 -0.35 -8.66
N GLY A 76 12.14 -1.14 -7.58
CA GLY A 76 12.81 -0.82 -6.33
C GLY A 76 11.95 0.11 -5.45
N LEU A 77 12.16 0.02 -4.15
CA LEU A 77 11.36 0.74 -3.17
C LEU A 77 11.47 2.25 -3.34
N ALA A 78 12.70 2.75 -3.49
CA ALA A 78 12.93 4.19 -3.59
C ALA A 78 12.21 4.80 -4.81
N SER A 79 12.32 4.16 -5.97
CA SER A 79 11.64 4.63 -7.18
C SER A 79 10.12 4.57 -7.03
N SER A 80 9.61 3.49 -6.45
CA SER A 80 8.17 3.33 -6.21
C SER A 80 7.63 4.43 -5.30
N ILE A 81 8.36 4.74 -4.22
CA ILE A 81 7.97 5.79 -3.29
C ILE A 81 7.94 7.15 -3.98
N ILE A 82 9.01 7.48 -4.70
CA ILE A 82 9.11 8.77 -5.39
C ILE A 82 7.96 8.93 -6.39
N GLU A 83 7.73 7.93 -7.23
CA GLU A 83 6.65 7.99 -8.23
C GLU A 83 5.28 8.08 -7.59
N GLY A 84 5.00 7.23 -6.61
CA GLY A 84 3.69 7.18 -5.97
C GLY A 84 3.38 8.44 -5.18
N VAL A 85 4.32 8.89 -4.37
CA VAL A 85 4.12 10.10 -3.56
C VAL A 85 3.96 11.32 -4.44
N THR A 86 4.79 11.45 -5.48
CA THR A 86 4.71 12.57 -6.41
C THR A 86 3.33 12.63 -7.09
N LEU A 87 2.85 11.50 -7.56
CA LEU A 87 1.55 11.39 -8.20
C LEU A 87 0.42 11.85 -7.27
N ILE A 88 0.42 11.39 -6.05
CA ILE A 88 -0.66 11.67 -5.09
C ILE A 88 -0.57 13.10 -4.57
N ILE A 89 0.64 13.62 -4.33
CA ILE A 89 0.81 15.01 -3.90
C ILE A 89 0.31 15.98 -4.96
N LYS A 90 0.56 15.70 -6.23
CA LYS A 90 0.05 16.54 -7.33
C LYS A 90 -1.46 16.57 -7.35
N LYS A 91 -2.10 15.48 -6.98
CA LYS A 91 -3.56 15.35 -7.02
C LYS A 91 -4.23 15.91 -5.77
N TYR A 92 -3.67 15.67 -4.59
CA TYR A 92 -4.31 15.98 -3.31
C TYR A 92 -3.63 17.10 -2.53
N GLY A 93 -2.37 17.41 -2.83
CA GLY A 93 -1.58 18.39 -2.08
C GLY A 93 -1.02 17.88 -0.76
N LYS A 94 -1.38 16.67 -0.35
CA LYS A 94 -0.94 16.04 0.91
C LYS A 94 -1.06 14.53 0.79
N VAL A 95 -0.32 13.80 1.65
CA VAL A 95 -0.31 12.34 1.61
C VAL A 95 0.19 11.78 2.95
N ILE A 96 -0.33 10.61 3.32
CA ILE A 96 0.21 9.81 4.42
C ILE A 96 0.86 8.59 3.81
N VAL A 97 2.17 8.42 4.04
CA VAL A 97 2.94 7.32 3.46
C VAL A 97 3.07 6.19 4.46
N VAL A 98 2.72 4.98 4.04
CA VAL A 98 2.81 3.78 4.87
C VAL A 98 3.53 2.69 4.09
N GLU A 99 4.43 1.97 4.76
CA GLU A 99 5.09 0.79 4.20
C GLU A 99 4.60 -0.45 4.93
N ASP A 100 4.54 -1.57 4.20
CA ASP A 100 4.00 -2.83 4.73
C ASP A 100 4.88 -3.47 5.82
N ASP A 101 6.15 -3.14 5.85
CA ASP A 101 7.09 -3.66 6.84
C ASP A 101 7.29 -2.73 8.03
N LEU A 102 6.64 -1.59 8.03
CA LEU A 102 6.64 -0.73 9.20
C LEU A 102 5.85 -1.42 10.29
N ILE A 103 6.58 -2.01 11.22
CA ILE A 103 6.00 -2.31 12.51
C ILE A 103 5.67 -0.96 13.10
N VAL A 104 4.41 -0.56 12.97
CA VAL A 104 3.94 0.62 13.67
C VAL A 104 4.07 0.27 15.15
N SER A 105 5.21 0.64 15.72
CA SER A 105 5.30 0.57 17.16
C SER A 105 4.21 1.48 17.70
N SER A 106 3.43 1.00 18.60
CA SER A 106 2.34 1.71 19.23
C SER A 106 2.83 2.81 20.19
N ASN A 107 3.97 3.37 19.89
CA ASN A 107 4.50 4.47 20.70
C ASN A 107 4.05 5.80 20.14
#